data_008ec012f061b7f8fa59c696aaea6931
#
_entry.id   008ec012f061b7f8fa59c696aaea6931
#
_cell.length_a   1.000
_cell.length_b   1.000
_cell.length_c   1.000
_cell.angle_alpha   90.00
_cell.angle_beta   90.00
_cell.angle_gamma   90.00
#
_symmetry.space_group_name_H-M   'P 1'
#
loop_
_entity.id
_entity.type
_entity.pdbx_description
1 polymer ?
#
loop_
_entity_poly.entity_id
_entity_poly.type
_entity_poly.pdbx_seq_one_letter_code
_entity_poly.pdbx_strand_id
1 'polypeptide(L)' 'MLEDIKRNIERLIALYEAEKVENCKLRERLAQREAALDTCKEQISGLEEQIETLKLSQAFVAGGGSNSAAKEKIRT' A
#
# COMPACT_ATOMS: atom_id res chain seq x y z
N MET A 1 -48.36 1.10 27.36
CA MET A 1 -47.25 0.30 27.88
C MET A 1 -46.71 -0.66 26.86
N LEU A 2 -47.56 -1.54 26.36
CA LEU A 2 -47.14 -2.48 25.35
C LEU A 2 -46.67 -1.76 24.09
N GLU A 3 -47.32 -0.64 23.79
CA GLU A 3 -46.99 0.14 22.62
C GLU A 3 -45.58 0.75 22.74
N ASP A 4 -45.24 1.18 23.94
CA ASP A 4 -43.93 1.78 24.22
C ASP A 4 -42.83 0.71 24.10
N ILE A 5 -43.11 -0.48 24.62
CA ILE A 5 -42.19 -1.60 24.57
C ILE A 5 -41.98 -2.00 23.09
N LYS A 6 -43.06 -2.12 22.36
CA LYS A 6 -43.01 -2.46 20.94
C LYS A 6 -42.20 -1.43 20.16
N ARG A 7 -42.43 -0.17 20.46
CA ARG A 7 -41.70 0.92 19.78
C ARG A 7 -40.22 0.89 20.10
N ASN A 8 -39.89 0.59 21.34
CA ASN A 8 -38.50 0.49 21.75
C ASN A 8 -37.80 -0.67 21.09
N ILE A 9 -38.49 -1.79 20.93
CA ILE A 9 -37.94 -2.97 20.24
C ILE A 9 -37.70 -2.65 18.79
N GLU A 10 -38.66 -2.00 18.15
CA GLU A 10 -38.53 -1.63 16.73
C GLU A 10 -37.35 -0.67 16.54
N ARG A 11 -37.18 0.24 17.50
CA ARG A 11 -36.07 1.18 17.44
C ARG A 11 -34.73 0.49 17.61
N LEU A 12 -34.69 -0.48 18.52
CA LEU A 12 -33.47 -1.26 18.73
C LEU A 12 -33.09 -2.06 17.50
N ILE A 13 -34.08 -2.67 16.86
CA ILE A 13 -33.85 -3.44 15.65
C ILE A 13 -33.33 -2.54 14.54
N ALA A 14 -33.93 -1.35 14.39
CA ALA A 14 -33.50 -0.39 13.38
C ALA A 14 -32.06 0.07 13.63
N LEU A 15 -31.72 0.33 14.88
CA LEU A 15 -30.37 0.73 15.25
C LEU A 15 -29.36 -0.39 15.00
N TYR A 16 -29.74 -1.60 15.32
CA TYR A 16 -28.90 -2.76 15.10
C TYR A 16 -28.60 -2.95 13.62
N GLU A 17 -29.63 -2.83 12.80
CA GLU A 17 -29.47 -2.99 11.37
C GLU A 17 -28.63 -1.88 10.75
N ALA A 18 -28.83 -0.65 11.22
CA ALA A 18 -28.04 0.49 10.78
C ALA A 18 -26.55 0.30 11.14
N GLU A 19 -26.31 -0.20 12.36
CA GLU A 19 -24.97 -0.49 12.83
C GLU A 19 -24.32 -1.60 12.00
N LYS A 20 -25.10 -2.60 11.67
CA LYS A 20 -24.62 -3.73 10.88
C LYS A 20 -24.20 -3.28 9.49
N VAL A 21 -24.99 -2.44 8.87
CA VAL A 21 -24.69 -1.88 7.54
C VAL A 21 -23.43 -1.02 7.61
N GLU A 22 -23.35 -0.18 8.62
CA GLU A 22 -22.20 0.70 8.83
C GLU A 22 -20.93 -0.12 9.04
N ASN A 23 -21.04 -1.19 9.84
CA ASN A 23 -19.93 -2.09 10.12
C ASN A 23 -19.44 -2.75 8.84
N CYS A 24 -20.37 -3.17 8.00
CA CYS A 24 -20.06 -3.80 6.72
C CYS A 24 -19.30 -2.82 5.81
N LYS A 25 -19.75 -1.58 5.77
CA LYS A 25 -19.10 -0.53 4.98
C LYS A 25 -17.70 -0.25 5.47
N LEU A 26 -17.54 -0.20 6.78
CA LEU A 26 -16.22 0.05 7.38
C LEU A 26 -15.25 -1.07 7.08
N ARG A 27 -15.72 -2.30 7.12
CA ARG A 27 -14.90 -3.47 6.79
C ARG A 27 -14.48 -3.45 5.34
N GLU A 28 -15.39 -3.05 4.46
CA GLU A 28 -15.07 -2.90 3.05
C GLU A 28 -14.02 -1.85 2.82
N ARG A 29 -14.17 -0.70 3.48
CA ARG A 29 -13.21 0.38 3.37
C ARG A 29 -11.84 -0.06 3.88
N LEU A 30 -11.84 -0.78 4.99
CA LEU A 30 -10.60 -1.27 5.58
C LEU A 30 -9.90 -2.22 4.62
N ALA A 31 -10.65 -3.15 4.04
CA ALA A 31 -10.11 -4.09 3.07
C ALA A 31 -9.54 -3.37 1.85
N GLN A 32 -10.24 -2.36 1.36
CA GLN A 32 -9.78 -1.58 0.21
C GLN A 32 -8.50 -0.82 0.53
N ARG A 33 -8.43 -0.26 1.73
CA ARG A 33 -7.24 0.48 2.15
C ARG A 33 -6.06 -0.43 2.38
N GLU A 34 -6.30 -1.62 2.90
CA GLU A 34 -5.24 -2.60 3.08
C GLU A 34 -4.69 -3.05 1.73
N ALA A 35 -5.58 -3.27 0.76
CA ALA A 35 -5.16 -3.64 -0.59
C ALA A 35 -4.37 -2.50 -1.24
N ALA A 36 -4.82 -1.26 -1.07
CA ALA A 36 -4.12 -0.09 -1.59
C ALA A 36 -2.74 0.07 -0.94
N LEU A 37 -2.67 -0.21 0.36
CA LEU A 37 -1.42 -0.13 1.10
C LEU A 37 -0.43 -1.17 0.60
N ASP A 38 -0.91 -2.40 0.37
CA ASP A 38 -0.07 -3.48 -0.15
C ASP A 38 0.46 -3.14 -1.54
N THR A 39 -0.40 -2.58 -2.40
CA THR A 39 0.00 -2.13 -3.73
C THR A 39 1.07 -1.04 -3.62
N CYS A 40 0.88 -0.11 -2.69
CA CYS A 40 1.82 0.97 -2.46
C CYS A 40 3.17 0.42 -2.00
N LYS A 41 3.16 -0.56 -1.12
CA LYS A 41 4.38 -1.20 -0.62
C LYS A 41 5.12 -1.91 -1.75
N GLU A 42 4.38 -2.56 -2.64
CA GLU A 42 4.97 -3.23 -3.79
C GLU A 42 5.61 -2.22 -4.73
N GLN A 43 4.95 -1.09 -4.95
CA GLN A 43 5.49 -0.03 -5.79
C GLN A 43 6.75 0.56 -5.20
N ILE A 44 6.75 0.79 -3.88
CA ILE A 44 7.92 1.31 -3.18
C ILE A 44 9.08 0.32 -3.31
N SER A 45 8.80 -0.95 -3.10
CA SER A 45 9.81 -2.01 -3.23
C SER A 45 10.38 -2.04 -4.64
N GLY A 46 9.52 -1.94 -5.64
CA GLY A 46 9.94 -1.91 -7.05
C GLY A 46 10.79 -0.70 -7.35
N LEU A 47 10.40 0.46 -6.81
CA LEU A 47 11.17 1.68 -7.01
C LEU A 47 12.53 1.61 -6.32
N GLU A 48 12.57 1.01 -5.16
CA GLU A 48 13.83 0.81 -4.44
C GLU A 48 14.77 -0.07 -5.24
N GLU A 49 14.24 -1.11 -5.86
CA GLU A 49 15.02 -1.98 -6.73
C GLU A 49 15.54 -1.24 -7.95
N GLN A 50 14.70 -0.38 -8.54
CA GLN A 50 15.09 0.43 -9.67
C GLN A 50 16.20 1.41 -9.30
N ILE A 51 16.09 2.01 -8.12
CA ILE A 51 17.11 2.93 -7.63
C ILE A 51 18.42 2.18 -7.43
N GLU A 52 18.35 0.99 -6.87
CA GLU A 52 19.52 0.16 -6.65
C GLU A 52 20.18 -0.20 -7.97
N THR A 53 19.36 -0.58 -8.94
CA THR A 53 19.81 -0.92 -10.28
C THR A 53 20.46 0.28 -10.95
N LEU A 54 19.85 1.46 -10.80
CA LEU A 54 20.39 2.69 -11.37
C LEU A 54 21.72 3.07 -10.73
N LYS A 55 21.82 2.88 -9.43
CA LYS A 55 23.04 3.18 -8.69
C LYS A 55 24.16 2.25 -9.16
N LEU A 56 23.83 0.97 -9.34
CA LEU A 56 24.79 0.00 -9.83
C LEU A 56 25.19 0.33 -11.26
N SER A 57 24.22 0.73 -12.06
CA SER A 57 24.45 1.09 -13.45
C SER A 57 25.34 2.33 -13.54
N GLN A 58 25.07 3.31 -12.71
CA GLN A 58 25.88 4.53 -12.65
C GLN A 58 27.29 4.23 -12.16
N ALA A 59 27.39 3.40 -11.16
CA ALA A 59 28.67 2.99 -10.63
C ALA A 59 29.45 2.22 -11.69
N PHE A 60 28.75 1.42 -12.45
CA PHE A 60 29.33 0.63 -13.52
C PHE A 60 29.80 1.54 -14.65
N VAL A 61 28.96 2.48 -15.04
CA VAL A 61 29.31 3.42 -16.09
C VAL A 61 30.44 4.33 -15.63
N ALA A 62 30.38 4.80 -14.41
CA ALA A 62 31.44 5.63 -13.85
C ALA A 62 32.73 4.82 -13.74
N GLY A 63 32.59 3.57 -13.32
CA GLY A 63 33.72 2.65 -13.28
C GLY A 63 34.21 2.35 -14.68
N GLY A 64 33.28 2.13 -15.59
CA GLY A 64 33.62 1.87 -16.97
C GLY A 64 34.16 3.09 -17.66
N GLY A 65 33.63 4.25 -17.30
CA GLY A 65 34.12 5.49 -17.86
C GLY A 65 35.47 5.81 -17.30
N SER A 66 35.61 5.63 -16.01
CA SER A 66 36.89 5.81 -15.41
C SER A 66 37.76 4.72 -15.96
N ASN A 67 37.19 3.62 -16.34
CA ASN A 67 37.94 2.57 -16.91
C ASN A 67 38.15 2.73 -18.38
N SER A 68 37.46 3.50 -19.02
CA SER A 68 37.83 3.61 -20.36
C SER A 68 38.98 4.51 -20.30
N ALA A 69 39.04 5.25 -19.33
CA ALA A 69 40.26 5.90 -19.05
C ALA A 69 41.00 5.00 -18.15
N ALA A 70 40.35 4.31 -17.32
CA ALA A 70 41.03 3.37 -16.53
C ALA A 70 41.16 2.11 -17.29
N LYS A 71 40.50 1.99 -18.33
CA LYS A 71 40.64 0.89 -19.12
C LYS A 71 41.95 0.95 -19.65
N GLU A 72 42.34 2.04 -19.79
CA GLU A 72 43.61 2.21 -20.12
C GLU A 72 44.33 1.89 -18.90
N LYS A 73 43.82 2.13 -17.76
CA LYS A 73 44.49 1.86 -16.62
C LYS A 73 44.19 0.51 -16.21
N ILE A 74 43.09 0.09 -16.45
CA ILE A 74 42.79 -1.20 -16.05
C ILE A 74 43.20 -2.13 -17.02
N ARG A 75 43.12 -1.84 -18.12
CA ARG A 75 43.69 -2.58 -19.05
C ARG A 75 45.04 -2.34 -18.83
N THR A 76 44.92 -1.46 -18.31
CA THR A 76 45.77 -1.39 -17.43
C THR A 76 45.33 -2.15 -16.32
#